data_600086a52cf8d689fcc04afe1fa75503
#
_entry.id   600086a52cf8d689fcc04afe1fa75503
#
_cell.length_a   1.000
_cell.length_b   1.000
_cell.length_c   1.000
_cell.angle_alpha   90.00
_cell.angle_beta   90.00
_cell.angle_gamma   90.00
#
_symmetry.space_group_name_H-M   'P 1'
#
loop_
_entity.id
_entity.type
_entity.pdbx_description
1 polymer ?
#
loop_
_entity_poly.entity_id
_entity_poly.type
_entity_poly.pdbx_seq_one_letter_code
_entity_poly.pdbx_strand_id
1 'polypeptide(L)'
;MARLAPIVPSWPDLPANIGALASTRESGVSAAPYDDGQGGGGLNLGLHCGDEAAQVHENRALLAALLPGRPAWLAQVHGVAVVDAATVQPGQAVQVADASIASTPGVVCAVMTADCLPVLFADLDGKVVGAAHAGWRGLAAGVLAETVKAMRAAGAGEITAWMGPAIGPTKFEVGPDVRDAFVCCALQGEDDALRTAFKPCPGRDGKFMADIFALARLFLARDGVTRVFGGTHCTATDSARFYSYRRDNVTGRLASLIWIK
;
A
#
# COMPACT_ATOMS: atom_id res chain seq x y z
N MET A 1 23.35 -4.22 -15.60
CA MET A 1 21.98 -4.26 -15.04
C MET A 1 21.57 -2.85 -14.66
N ALA A 2 20.38 -2.40 -15.07
CA ALA A 2 19.86 -1.12 -14.64
C ALA A 2 19.68 -1.14 -13.11
N ARG A 3 19.98 -0.03 -12.45
CA ARG A 3 19.85 0.09 -10.99
C ARG A 3 18.37 0.35 -10.66
N LEU A 4 17.80 -0.37 -9.70
CA LEU A 4 16.47 -0.08 -9.19
C LEU A 4 16.39 1.38 -8.73
N ALA A 5 15.31 2.07 -9.13
CA ALA A 5 15.03 3.45 -8.75
C ALA A 5 13.69 3.53 -7.99
N PRO A 6 13.64 3.06 -6.73
CA PRO A 6 12.42 3.12 -5.95
C PRO A 6 12.07 4.57 -5.60
N ILE A 7 10.80 4.80 -5.34
CA ILE A 7 10.33 6.07 -4.79
C ILE A 7 10.72 6.10 -3.30
N VAL A 8 11.53 7.08 -2.95
CA VAL A 8 11.77 7.44 -1.55
C VAL A 8 10.66 8.40 -1.12
N PRO A 9 9.89 8.08 -0.09
CA PRO A 9 8.79 8.92 0.37
C PRO A 9 9.24 10.36 0.69
N SER A 10 8.55 11.35 0.11
CA SER A 10 8.63 12.72 0.62
C SER A 10 7.80 12.80 1.90
N TRP A 11 8.47 12.58 3.02
CA TRP A 11 7.84 12.42 4.34
C TRP A 11 8.62 13.20 5.40
N PRO A 12 8.30 14.50 5.58
CA PRO A 12 9.08 15.40 6.46
C PRO A 12 9.19 14.93 7.91
N ASP A 13 8.15 14.26 8.41
CA ASP A 13 8.11 13.79 9.80
C ASP A 13 8.67 12.37 9.99
N LEU A 14 9.29 11.79 8.97
CA LEU A 14 9.85 10.45 9.08
C LEU A 14 11.13 10.51 9.95
N PRO A 15 11.19 9.75 11.08
CA PRO A 15 12.38 9.70 11.91
C PRO A 15 13.62 9.22 11.15
N ALA A 16 14.78 9.77 11.45
CA ALA A 16 16.04 9.51 10.73
C ALA A 16 16.47 8.03 10.77
N ASN A 17 16.06 7.30 11.81
CA ASN A 17 16.30 5.87 11.97
C ASN A 17 15.27 4.98 11.24
N ILE A 18 14.29 5.56 10.54
CA ILE A 18 13.33 4.79 9.74
C ILE A 18 13.74 4.84 8.26
N GLY A 19 13.64 3.70 7.60
CA GLY A 19 13.77 3.56 6.16
C GLY A 19 12.42 3.22 5.55
N ALA A 20 12.10 3.83 4.42
CA ALA A 20 10.87 3.53 3.67
C ALA A 20 11.09 3.69 2.17
N LEU A 21 10.42 2.88 1.37
CA LEU A 21 10.42 2.99 -0.08
C LEU A 21 9.13 2.41 -0.70
N ALA A 22 8.82 2.82 -1.94
CA ALA A 22 7.88 2.12 -2.80
C ALA A 22 8.58 1.74 -4.11
N SER A 23 8.35 0.51 -4.58
CA SER A 23 8.90 0.06 -5.87
C SER A 23 8.17 0.70 -7.04
N THR A 24 8.85 0.75 -8.18
CA THR A 24 8.24 0.97 -9.50
C THR A 24 8.17 -0.36 -10.26
N ARG A 25 7.59 -0.35 -11.46
CA ARG A 25 7.59 -1.53 -12.33
C ARG A 25 8.90 -1.74 -13.09
N GLU A 26 9.81 -0.76 -13.04
CA GLU A 26 11.01 -0.71 -13.87
C GLU A 26 12.16 -1.54 -13.32
N SER A 27 13.10 -1.89 -14.21
CA SER A 27 14.42 -2.46 -13.87
C SER A 27 14.40 -3.85 -13.23
N GLY A 28 13.34 -4.63 -13.47
CA GLY A 28 13.27 -6.04 -13.11
C GLY A 28 13.61 -6.97 -14.26
N VAL A 29 13.14 -8.23 -14.17
CA VAL A 29 13.41 -9.27 -15.16
C VAL A 29 12.14 -9.91 -15.74
N SER A 30 10.95 -9.57 -15.24
CA SER A 30 9.69 -10.14 -15.73
C SER A 30 9.42 -9.72 -17.18
N ALA A 31 9.01 -10.70 -17.99
CA ALA A 31 8.59 -10.47 -19.38
C ALA A 31 7.14 -9.96 -19.45
N ALA A 32 6.68 -9.52 -20.63
CA ALA A 32 5.30 -9.12 -20.86
C ALA A 32 4.31 -10.24 -20.47
N PRO A 33 3.17 -9.91 -19.85
CA PRO A 33 2.62 -8.58 -19.57
C PRO A 33 3.10 -7.94 -18.24
N TYR A 34 4.12 -8.50 -17.59
CA TYR A 34 4.68 -8.04 -16.32
C TYR A 34 5.96 -7.20 -16.50
N ASP A 35 6.29 -6.83 -17.74
CA ASP A 35 7.44 -6.00 -18.13
C ASP A 35 7.31 -4.54 -17.64
N ASP A 36 8.29 -3.70 -18.00
CA ASP A 36 8.27 -2.26 -17.67
C ASP A 36 7.37 -1.43 -18.61
N GLY A 37 6.80 -2.04 -19.64
CA GLY A 37 5.98 -1.40 -20.66
C GLY A 37 6.78 -0.55 -21.66
N GLN A 38 8.12 -0.64 -21.66
CA GLN A 38 9.03 0.13 -22.51
C GLN A 38 10.07 -0.76 -23.22
N GLY A 39 9.90 -2.09 -23.15
CA GLY A 39 10.77 -3.08 -23.78
C GLY A 39 11.90 -3.58 -22.87
N GLY A 40 11.90 -3.19 -21.59
CA GLY A 40 12.76 -3.73 -20.55
C GLY A 40 12.05 -4.73 -19.66
N GLY A 41 12.78 -5.41 -18.78
CA GLY A 41 12.19 -6.32 -17.81
C GLY A 41 11.47 -5.59 -16.69
N GLY A 42 10.34 -6.12 -16.23
CA GLY A 42 9.52 -5.53 -15.17
C GLY A 42 9.82 -6.09 -13.78
N LEU A 43 9.64 -5.25 -12.76
CA LEU A 43 9.86 -5.60 -11.35
C LEU A 43 8.56 -6.11 -10.71
N ASN A 44 7.97 -7.17 -11.25
CA ASN A 44 6.83 -7.81 -10.60
C ASN A 44 7.27 -8.56 -9.33
N LEU A 45 6.58 -8.29 -8.20
CA LEU A 45 6.89 -8.86 -6.90
C LEU A 45 5.82 -9.87 -6.42
N GLY A 46 4.73 -10.04 -7.19
CA GLY A 46 3.59 -10.88 -6.83
C GLY A 46 3.65 -12.28 -7.43
N LEU A 47 3.84 -13.32 -6.60
CA LEU A 47 3.80 -14.73 -7.03
C LEU A 47 2.42 -15.22 -7.49
N HIS A 48 1.35 -14.50 -7.12
CA HIS A 48 -0.04 -14.88 -7.40
C HIS A 48 -0.61 -14.23 -8.69
N CYS A 49 0.23 -13.58 -9.48
CA CYS A 49 -0.22 -12.81 -10.65
C CYS A 49 -0.22 -13.61 -11.96
N GLY A 50 0.32 -14.84 -11.94
CA GLY A 50 0.47 -15.67 -13.14
C GLY A 50 1.79 -15.45 -13.92
N ASP A 51 2.73 -14.71 -13.36
CA ASP A 51 4.09 -14.56 -13.87
C ASP A 51 4.95 -15.80 -13.56
N GLU A 52 6.07 -15.96 -14.25
CA GLU A 52 7.05 -17.00 -13.99
C GLU A 52 7.66 -16.83 -12.58
N ALA A 53 7.47 -17.84 -11.72
CA ALA A 53 7.91 -17.76 -10.33
C ALA A 53 9.41 -17.48 -10.18
N ALA A 54 10.25 -18.00 -11.08
CA ALA A 54 11.68 -17.74 -11.09
C ALA A 54 12.00 -16.24 -11.28
N GLN A 55 11.30 -15.56 -12.20
CA GLN A 55 11.46 -14.12 -12.45
C GLN A 55 11.01 -13.31 -11.25
N VAL A 56 9.89 -13.68 -10.61
CA VAL A 56 9.42 -13.01 -9.39
C VAL A 56 10.41 -13.18 -8.24
N HIS A 57 11.01 -14.35 -8.08
CA HIS A 57 12.03 -14.57 -7.06
C HIS A 57 13.30 -13.75 -7.33
N GLU A 58 13.73 -13.63 -8.58
CA GLU A 58 14.84 -12.76 -8.96
C GLU A 58 14.52 -11.28 -8.69
N ASN A 59 13.34 -10.81 -9.05
CA ASN A 59 12.87 -9.45 -8.73
C ASN A 59 12.86 -9.18 -7.22
N ARG A 60 12.39 -10.14 -6.42
CA ARG A 60 12.43 -10.05 -4.95
C ARG A 60 13.87 -10.00 -4.41
N ALA A 61 14.81 -10.72 -5.03
CA ALA A 61 16.20 -10.66 -4.66
C ALA A 61 16.83 -9.29 -5.02
N LEU A 62 16.53 -8.74 -6.20
CA LEU A 62 16.95 -7.38 -6.58
C LEU A 62 16.45 -6.33 -5.58
N LEU A 63 15.18 -6.40 -5.18
CA LEU A 63 14.61 -5.50 -4.18
C LEU A 63 15.26 -5.69 -2.80
N ALA A 64 15.47 -6.94 -2.38
CA ALA A 64 16.06 -7.26 -1.08
C ALA A 64 17.47 -6.71 -0.91
N ALA A 65 18.23 -6.52 -1.99
CA ALA A 65 19.55 -5.90 -1.95
C ALA A 65 19.55 -4.42 -1.49
N LEU A 66 18.39 -3.77 -1.46
CA LEU A 66 18.21 -2.39 -0.97
C LEU A 66 17.76 -2.33 0.50
N LEU A 67 17.50 -3.47 1.13
CA LEU A 67 16.82 -3.56 2.42
C LEU A 67 17.75 -4.14 3.49
N PRO A 68 17.54 -3.82 4.77
CA PRO A 68 18.34 -4.39 5.87
C PRO A 68 18.02 -5.85 6.17
N GLY A 69 16.86 -6.33 5.68
CA GLY A 69 16.38 -7.68 5.93
C GLY A 69 15.33 -8.12 4.92
N ARG A 70 14.80 -9.31 5.09
CA ARG A 70 13.77 -9.84 4.18
C ARG A 70 12.43 -9.19 4.48
N PRO A 71 11.68 -8.77 3.44
CA PRO A 71 10.32 -8.28 3.62
C PRO A 71 9.38 -9.39 4.13
N ALA A 72 8.50 -9.02 5.05
CA ALA A 72 7.41 -9.87 5.53
C ALA A 72 6.30 -9.93 4.47
N TRP A 73 6.41 -10.87 3.53
CA TRP A 73 5.40 -11.06 2.50
C TRP A 73 4.16 -11.76 3.07
N LEU A 74 2.98 -11.18 2.85
CA LEU A 74 1.69 -11.64 3.37
C LEU A 74 0.77 -12.12 2.24
N ALA A 75 -0.14 -13.04 2.57
CA ALA A 75 -1.29 -13.36 1.74
C ALA A 75 -2.40 -12.35 2.02
N GLN A 76 -2.44 -11.28 1.22
CA GLN A 76 -3.40 -10.19 1.34
C GLN A 76 -4.76 -10.61 0.78
N VAL A 77 -5.81 -10.45 1.58
CA VAL A 77 -7.19 -10.89 1.28
C VAL A 77 -8.21 -9.75 1.33
N HIS A 78 -7.74 -8.50 1.39
CA HIS A 78 -8.56 -7.29 1.59
C HIS A 78 -9.31 -7.29 2.93
N GLY A 79 -8.73 -7.93 3.94
CA GLY A 79 -9.21 -7.97 5.32
C GLY A 79 -8.61 -6.89 6.20
N VAL A 80 -8.64 -7.12 7.53
CA VAL A 80 -8.16 -6.18 8.54
C VAL A 80 -7.11 -6.78 9.49
N ALA A 81 -6.71 -8.04 9.24
CA ALA A 81 -5.74 -8.70 10.10
C ALA A 81 -4.37 -8.02 10.04
N VAL A 82 -3.76 -7.84 11.21
CA VAL A 82 -2.43 -7.25 11.40
C VAL A 82 -1.54 -8.28 12.08
N VAL A 83 -0.32 -8.46 11.60
CA VAL A 83 0.67 -9.37 12.17
C VAL A 83 1.93 -8.63 12.58
N ASP A 84 2.68 -9.19 13.53
CA ASP A 84 4.06 -8.77 13.76
C ASP A 84 4.95 -9.33 12.63
N ALA A 85 5.58 -8.44 11.87
CA ALA A 85 6.45 -8.81 10.75
C ALA A 85 7.62 -9.70 11.17
N ALA A 86 8.07 -9.63 12.43
CA ALA A 86 9.13 -10.48 12.97
C ALA A 86 8.71 -11.96 13.03
N THR A 87 7.41 -12.27 13.06
CA THR A 87 6.89 -13.64 13.09
C THR A 87 6.80 -14.28 11.70
N VAL A 88 6.97 -13.50 10.63
CA VAL A 88 6.90 -13.99 9.24
C VAL A 88 8.25 -14.60 8.85
N GLN A 89 8.37 -15.92 8.96
CA GLN A 89 9.62 -16.62 8.74
C GLN A 89 9.67 -17.33 7.36
N PRO A 90 10.86 -17.38 6.72
CA PRO A 90 11.06 -18.15 5.49
C PRO A 90 10.76 -19.65 5.72
N GLY A 91 10.13 -20.28 4.72
CA GLY A 91 9.82 -21.71 4.78
C GLY A 91 8.59 -22.09 5.59
N GLN A 92 7.94 -21.14 6.27
CA GLN A 92 6.63 -21.32 6.88
C GLN A 92 5.50 -20.99 5.91
N ALA A 93 4.28 -21.42 6.25
CA ALA A 93 3.09 -21.02 5.51
C ALA A 93 2.94 -19.47 5.53
N VAL A 94 2.62 -18.90 4.38
CA VAL A 94 2.42 -17.45 4.25
C VAL A 94 1.26 -17.03 5.14
N GLN A 95 1.50 -16.07 6.03
CA GLN A 95 0.46 -15.58 6.95
C GLN A 95 -0.59 -14.77 6.18
N VAL A 96 -1.87 -15.01 6.51
CA VAL A 96 -3.00 -14.30 5.93
C VAL A 96 -3.23 -13.02 6.73
N ALA A 97 -2.86 -11.88 6.16
CA ALA A 97 -3.08 -10.56 6.74
C ALA A 97 -2.94 -9.47 5.66
N ASP A 98 -3.50 -8.30 5.95
CA ASP A 98 -3.43 -7.13 5.07
C ASP A 98 -2.58 -6.00 5.66
N ALA A 99 -2.05 -6.20 6.87
CA ALA A 99 -1.11 -5.26 7.49
C ALA A 99 -0.07 -6.00 8.34
N SER A 100 1.06 -5.33 8.56
CA SER A 100 2.07 -5.77 9.51
C SER A 100 2.66 -4.59 10.25
N ILE A 101 3.15 -4.84 11.47
CA ILE A 101 3.91 -3.90 12.27
C ILE A 101 5.28 -4.49 12.59
N ALA A 102 6.24 -3.65 12.97
CA ALA A 102 7.53 -4.07 13.50
C ALA A 102 8.04 -3.08 14.54
N SER A 103 8.61 -3.60 15.64
CA SER A 103 9.35 -2.84 16.66
C SER A 103 10.81 -3.25 16.77
N THR A 104 11.25 -4.19 15.93
CA THR A 104 12.61 -4.71 15.90
C THR A 104 13.38 -4.14 14.72
N PRO A 105 14.60 -3.56 14.92
CA PRO A 105 15.46 -3.11 13.85
C PRO A 105 15.75 -4.22 12.81
N GLY A 106 15.82 -3.84 11.54
CA GLY A 106 16.07 -4.76 10.43
C GLY A 106 14.86 -5.57 9.95
N VAL A 107 13.75 -5.61 10.71
CA VAL A 107 12.50 -6.25 10.26
C VAL A 107 11.77 -5.33 9.29
N VAL A 108 11.40 -5.85 8.12
CA VAL A 108 10.80 -5.06 7.03
C VAL A 108 9.33 -5.39 6.88
N CYS A 109 8.45 -4.44 7.21
CA CYS A 109 7.03 -4.50 6.86
C CYS A 109 6.86 -4.26 5.37
N ALA A 110 6.02 -5.04 4.69
CA ALA A 110 5.78 -4.94 3.25
C ALA A 110 4.33 -5.21 2.89
N VAL A 111 3.79 -4.40 1.97
CA VAL A 111 2.49 -4.65 1.33
C VAL A 111 2.64 -4.54 -0.19
N MET A 112 1.91 -5.41 -0.90
CA MET A 112 1.90 -5.44 -2.36
C MET A 112 0.61 -4.83 -2.90
N THR A 113 0.73 -4.04 -3.97
CA THR A 113 -0.41 -3.36 -4.59
C THR A 113 -0.29 -3.30 -6.11
N ALA A 114 -1.44 -3.19 -6.75
CA ALA A 114 -1.64 -2.68 -8.11
C ALA A 114 -3.02 -2.00 -8.09
N ASP A 115 -3.04 -0.70 -7.79
CA ASP A 115 -4.17 0.20 -7.56
C ASP A 115 -4.66 0.34 -6.11
N CYS A 116 -4.71 -0.71 -5.30
CA CYS A 116 -5.05 -0.56 -3.88
C CYS A 116 -4.08 0.37 -3.17
N LEU A 117 -4.53 1.07 -2.14
CA LEU A 117 -3.73 2.03 -1.40
C LEU A 117 -2.78 1.34 -0.41
N PRO A 118 -1.44 1.48 -0.53
CA PRO A 118 -0.52 1.15 0.53
C PRO A 118 -0.38 2.34 1.47
N VAL A 119 -0.47 2.10 2.78
CA VAL A 119 -0.21 3.10 3.81
C VAL A 119 0.94 2.62 4.68
N LEU A 120 2.00 3.42 4.76
CA LEU A 120 3.13 3.21 5.66
C LEU A 120 2.96 4.09 6.88
N PHE A 121 3.32 3.56 8.05
CA PHE A 121 3.18 4.23 9.34
C PHE A 121 4.52 4.26 10.07
N ALA A 122 4.82 5.36 10.73
CA ALA A 122 5.94 5.48 11.64
C ALA A 122 5.48 6.16 12.93
N ASP A 123 5.94 5.65 14.05
CA ASP A 123 5.93 6.36 15.33
C ASP A 123 6.99 7.47 15.30
N LEU A 124 6.67 8.67 15.77
CA LEU A 124 7.59 9.81 15.75
C LEU A 124 8.86 9.60 16.58
N ASP A 125 8.84 8.72 17.58
CA ASP A 125 10.02 8.31 18.33
C ASP A 125 10.87 7.27 17.57
N GLY A 126 10.40 6.77 16.43
CA GLY A 126 11.10 5.77 15.61
C GLY A 126 11.20 4.38 16.23
N LYS A 127 10.27 4.00 17.10
CA LYS A 127 10.26 2.71 17.84
C LYS A 127 9.39 1.65 17.18
N VAL A 128 8.34 2.06 16.45
CA VAL A 128 7.38 1.15 15.81
C VAL A 128 7.07 1.64 14.41
N VAL A 129 7.05 0.73 13.45
CA VAL A 129 6.63 0.99 12.07
C VAL A 129 5.51 0.05 11.68
N GLY A 130 4.75 0.40 10.62
CA GLY A 130 3.70 -0.45 10.10
C GLY A 130 3.48 -0.23 8.61
N ALA A 131 2.92 -1.24 7.95
CA ALA A 131 2.48 -1.17 6.56
C ALA A 131 1.10 -1.82 6.43
N ALA A 132 0.15 -1.13 5.79
CA ALA A 132 -1.21 -1.63 5.56
C ALA A 132 -1.59 -1.60 4.08
N HIS A 133 -2.19 -2.69 3.60
CA HIS A 133 -2.86 -2.79 2.32
C HIS A 133 -4.31 -2.31 2.47
N ALA A 134 -4.55 -1.06 2.16
CA ALA A 134 -5.86 -0.43 2.26
C ALA A 134 -6.59 -0.42 0.91
N GLY A 135 -6.85 -1.60 0.33
CA GLY A 135 -7.87 -1.74 -0.71
C GLY A 135 -9.23 -1.29 -0.16
N TRP A 136 -10.16 -0.84 -1.00
CA TRP A 136 -11.40 -0.22 -0.54
C TRP A 136 -12.19 -1.07 0.49
N ARG A 137 -12.17 -2.42 0.34
CA ARG A 137 -12.82 -3.32 1.30
C ARG A 137 -12.16 -3.29 2.67
N GLY A 138 -10.85 -3.47 2.70
CA GLY A 138 -10.07 -3.40 3.94
C GLY A 138 -10.13 -2.02 4.59
N LEU A 139 -10.08 -0.94 3.78
CA LEU A 139 -10.21 0.43 4.26
C LEU A 139 -11.56 0.66 4.93
N ALA A 140 -12.68 0.31 4.26
CA ALA A 140 -14.02 0.44 4.83
C ALA A 140 -14.23 -0.44 6.08
N ALA A 141 -13.60 -1.62 6.11
CA ALA A 141 -13.65 -2.55 7.24
C ALA A 141 -12.73 -2.15 8.41
N GLY A 142 -11.84 -1.14 8.24
CA GLY A 142 -11.03 -0.59 9.33
C GLY A 142 -9.59 -1.11 9.43
N VAL A 143 -8.96 -1.56 8.33
CA VAL A 143 -7.57 -2.03 8.34
C VAL A 143 -6.58 -0.99 8.88
N LEU A 144 -6.82 0.31 8.64
CA LEU A 144 -5.97 1.39 9.16
C LEU A 144 -6.11 1.53 10.68
N ALA A 145 -7.34 1.48 11.19
CA ALA A 145 -7.63 1.52 12.63
C ALA A 145 -6.97 0.34 13.38
N GLU A 146 -7.10 -0.89 12.84
CA GLU A 146 -6.47 -2.08 13.44
C GLU A 146 -4.94 -1.99 13.38
N THR A 147 -4.37 -1.40 12.32
CA THR A 147 -2.91 -1.16 12.23
C THR A 147 -2.44 -0.16 13.28
N VAL A 148 -3.12 0.99 13.43
CA VAL A 148 -2.82 2.01 14.45
C VAL A 148 -2.94 1.43 15.86
N LYS A 149 -3.99 0.65 16.12
CA LYS A 149 -4.20 -0.04 17.39
C LYS A 149 -3.07 -1.03 17.70
N ALA A 150 -2.65 -1.83 16.72
CA ALA A 150 -1.54 -2.76 16.88
C ALA A 150 -0.21 -2.03 17.15
N MET A 151 0.06 -0.93 16.44
CA MET A 151 1.25 -0.10 16.68
C MET A 151 1.26 0.48 18.11
N ARG A 152 0.12 1.01 18.57
CA ARG A 152 -0.02 1.53 19.95
C ARG A 152 0.18 0.44 20.99
N ALA A 153 -0.36 -0.76 20.77
CA ALA A 153 -0.14 -1.92 21.63
C ALA A 153 1.34 -2.34 21.66
N ALA A 154 2.09 -2.10 20.58
CA ALA A 154 3.54 -2.31 20.52
C ALA A 154 4.36 -1.13 21.09
N GLY A 155 3.72 -0.12 21.68
CA GLY A 155 4.38 1.01 22.33
C GLY A 155 4.57 2.27 21.47
N ALA A 156 3.92 2.37 20.31
CA ALA A 156 3.93 3.59 19.51
C ALA A 156 3.22 4.74 20.25
N GLY A 157 3.85 5.93 20.22
CA GLY A 157 3.28 7.19 20.68
C GLY A 157 2.49 7.90 19.58
N GLU A 158 2.93 9.10 19.19
CA GLU A 158 2.34 9.84 18.08
C GLU A 158 2.74 9.19 16.73
N ILE A 159 1.75 8.90 15.89
CA ILE A 159 1.93 8.20 14.63
C ILE A 159 1.77 9.17 13.46
N THR A 160 2.69 9.09 12.51
CA THR A 160 2.62 9.73 11.20
C THR A 160 2.45 8.66 10.11
N ALA A 161 1.86 9.04 8.97
CA ALA A 161 1.60 8.11 7.88
C ALA A 161 2.00 8.67 6.51
N TRP A 162 2.35 7.78 5.59
CA TRP A 162 2.56 8.10 4.19
C TRP A 162 1.76 7.17 3.29
N MET A 163 1.02 7.77 2.36
CA MET A 163 0.22 7.06 1.36
C MET A 163 1.03 6.89 0.07
N GLY A 164 1.29 5.65 -0.30
CA GLY A 164 2.03 5.29 -1.48
C GLY A 164 1.21 5.36 -2.78
N PRO A 165 1.80 4.87 -3.89
CA PRO A 165 1.13 4.86 -5.20
C PRO A 165 -0.14 4.00 -5.17
N ALA A 166 -1.26 4.59 -5.59
CA ALA A 166 -2.57 3.95 -5.68
C ALA A 166 -3.39 4.50 -6.85
N ILE A 167 -4.56 3.95 -7.12
CA ILE A 167 -5.46 4.51 -8.12
C ILE A 167 -5.99 5.87 -7.68
N GLY A 168 -5.77 6.89 -8.50
CA GLY A 168 -6.18 8.26 -8.20
C GLY A 168 -7.66 8.54 -8.49
N PRO A 169 -8.20 9.65 -7.96
CA PRO A 169 -9.63 9.97 -8.00
C PRO A 169 -10.20 10.18 -9.41
N THR A 170 -9.35 10.44 -10.41
CA THR A 170 -9.79 10.60 -11.81
C THR A 170 -9.88 9.27 -12.57
N LYS A 171 -9.49 8.16 -11.95
CA LYS A 171 -9.44 6.81 -12.54
C LYS A 171 -10.18 5.77 -11.72
N PHE A 172 -10.54 6.08 -10.47
CA PHE A 172 -11.20 5.14 -9.58
C PHE A 172 -12.71 5.24 -9.69
N GLU A 173 -13.26 4.76 -10.82
CA GLU A 173 -14.70 4.59 -10.99
C GLU A 173 -15.18 3.40 -10.17
N VAL A 174 -16.27 3.60 -9.41
CA VAL A 174 -16.88 2.61 -8.51
C VAL A 174 -18.41 2.59 -8.65
N GLY A 175 -19.01 1.51 -8.19
CA GLY A 175 -20.46 1.36 -8.07
C GLY A 175 -21.01 1.91 -6.75
N PRO A 176 -22.34 1.90 -6.58
CA PRO A 176 -22.99 2.27 -5.33
C PRO A 176 -22.58 1.35 -4.17
N ASP A 177 -22.29 0.10 -4.44
CA ASP A 177 -21.82 -0.89 -3.46
C ASP A 177 -20.58 -0.43 -2.70
N VAL A 178 -19.62 0.17 -3.40
CA VAL A 178 -18.41 0.73 -2.78
C VAL A 178 -18.74 1.96 -1.96
N ARG A 179 -19.51 2.91 -2.50
CA ARG A 179 -19.92 4.13 -1.77
C ARG A 179 -20.69 3.77 -0.51
N ASP A 180 -21.65 2.88 -0.62
CA ASP A 180 -22.54 2.53 0.48
C ASP A 180 -21.79 1.83 1.62
N ALA A 181 -20.73 1.05 1.31
CA ALA A 181 -19.83 0.48 2.32
C ALA A 181 -19.17 1.56 3.20
N PHE A 182 -18.79 2.71 2.62
CA PHE A 182 -18.23 3.82 3.39
C PHE A 182 -19.30 4.65 4.11
N VAL A 183 -20.47 4.83 3.50
CA VAL A 183 -21.60 5.55 4.11
C VAL A 183 -22.12 4.80 5.34
N CYS A 184 -22.22 3.45 5.26
CA CYS A 184 -22.66 2.63 6.39
C CYS A 184 -21.75 2.72 7.65
N CYS A 185 -20.47 3.06 7.47
CA CYS A 185 -19.53 3.21 8.58
C CYS A 185 -19.19 4.68 8.90
N ALA A 186 -19.95 5.64 8.32
CA ALA A 186 -19.76 7.06 8.56
C ALA A 186 -20.06 7.44 10.02
N LEU A 187 -19.24 8.35 10.56
CA LEU A 187 -19.50 8.98 11.85
C LEU A 187 -20.29 10.29 11.65
N GLN A 188 -20.93 10.75 12.70
CA GLN A 188 -21.66 12.02 12.68
C GLN A 188 -20.74 13.18 12.26
N GLY A 189 -21.17 13.95 11.26
CA GLY A 189 -20.42 15.10 10.74
C GLY A 189 -19.48 14.79 9.56
N GLU A 190 -19.41 13.55 9.08
CA GLU A 190 -18.55 13.15 7.96
C GLU A 190 -19.25 13.19 6.58
N ASP A 191 -20.54 13.50 6.53
CA ASP A 191 -21.34 13.48 5.31
C ASP A 191 -20.73 14.32 4.17
N ASP A 192 -20.20 15.50 4.47
CA ASP A 192 -19.59 16.38 3.49
C ASP A 192 -18.26 15.82 2.97
N ALA A 193 -17.46 15.22 3.83
CA ALA A 193 -16.20 14.59 3.44
C ALA A 193 -16.45 13.38 2.53
N LEU A 194 -17.42 12.53 2.88
CA LEU A 194 -17.82 11.38 2.06
C LEU A 194 -18.40 11.83 0.72
N ARG A 195 -19.27 12.84 0.67
CA ARG A 195 -19.81 13.38 -0.58
C ARG A 195 -18.69 13.93 -1.48
N THR A 196 -17.70 14.56 -0.90
CA THR A 196 -16.55 15.07 -1.64
C THR A 196 -15.67 13.94 -2.18
N ALA A 197 -15.53 12.84 -1.43
CA ALA A 197 -14.75 11.67 -1.82
C ALA A 197 -15.45 10.78 -2.88
N PHE A 198 -16.77 10.92 -3.07
CA PHE A 198 -17.55 10.17 -4.06
C PHE A 198 -18.30 11.13 -5.00
N LYS A 199 -17.62 11.62 -6.05
CA LYS A 199 -18.24 12.48 -7.04
C LYS A 199 -19.01 11.66 -8.06
N PRO A 200 -20.24 12.06 -8.46
CA PRO A 200 -20.95 11.39 -9.55
C PRO A 200 -20.08 11.31 -10.82
N CYS A 201 -20.10 10.16 -11.49
CA CYS A 201 -19.36 9.96 -12.72
C CYS A 201 -20.13 10.59 -13.89
N PRO A 202 -19.58 11.59 -14.61
CA PRO A 202 -20.28 12.21 -15.71
C PRO A 202 -20.68 11.21 -16.79
N GLY A 203 -21.98 11.23 -17.19
CA GLY A 203 -22.51 10.37 -18.25
C GLY A 203 -22.64 8.88 -17.89
N ARG A 204 -22.47 8.52 -16.61
CA ARG A 204 -22.64 7.13 -16.13
C ARG A 204 -23.48 7.08 -14.85
N ASP A 205 -24.78 6.98 -15.01
CA ASP A 205 -25.74 6.95 -13.91
C ASP A 205 -25.41 5.85 -12.89
N GLY A 206 -25.50 6.20 -11.62
CA GLY A 206 -25.20 5.29 -10.51
C GLY A 206 -23.72 4.95 -10.31
N LYS A 207 -22.80 5.56 -11.08
CA LYS A 207 -21.34 5.42 -10.89
C LYS A 207 -20.74 6.67 -10.26
N PHE A 208 -19.64 6.44 -9.54
CA PHE A 208 -18.92 7.49 -8.81
C PHE A 208 -17.44 7.44 -9.12
N MET A 209 -16.80 8.60 -9.12
CA MET A 209 -15.35 8.73 -9.06
C MET A 209 -14.97 8.85 -7.58
N ALA A 210 -14.27 7.84 -7.06
CA ALA A 210 -13.89 7.77 -5.65
C ALA A 210 -12.46 8.28 -5.44
N ASP A 211 -12.26 8.98 -4.32
CA ASP A 211 -10.94 9.41 -3.85
C ASP A 211 -10.51 8.56 -2.64
N ILE A 212 -9.74 7.49 -2.91
CA ILE A 212 -9.26 6.58 -1.87
C ILE A 212 -8.29 7.28 -0.90
N PHE A 213 -7.56 8.31 -1.36
CA PHE A 213 -6.66 9.08 -0.51
C PHE A 213 -7.45 9.96 0.49
N ALA A 214 -8.51 10.62 0.02
CA ALA A 214 -9.39 11.40 0.89
C ALA A 214 -10.08 10.51 1.92
N LEU A 215 -10.60 9.35 1.52
CA LEU A 215 -11.20 8.37 2.41
C LEU A 215 -10.21 7.87 3.47
N ALA A 216 -8.97 7.53 3.06
CA ALA A 216 -7.94 7.10 4.01
C ALA A 216 -7.58 8.19 5.02
N ARG A 217 -7.49 9.47 4.61
CA ARG A 217 -7.25 10.61 5.52
C ARG A 217 -8.38 10.75 6.54
N LEU A 218 -9.62 10.61 6.09
CA LEU A 218 -10.79 10.66 6.97
C LEU A 218 -10.72 9.58 8.05
N PHE A 219 -10.43 8.33 7.65
CA PHE A 219 -10.35 7.21 8.58
C PHE A 219 -9.15 7.32 9.53
N LEU A 220 -7.99 7.75 9.05
CA LEU A 220 -6.81 7.98 9.89
C LEU A 220 -7.05 9.07 10.95
N ALA A 221 -7.79 10.12 10.58
CA ALA A 221 -8.12 11.19 11.51
C ALA A 221 -8.98 10.73 12.70
N ARG A 222 -9.87 9.73 12.51
CA ARG A 222 -10.65 9.10 13.58
C ARG A 222 -9.76 8.50 14.68
N ASP A 223 -8.62 7.96 14.28
CA ASP A 223 -7.64 7.34 15.16
C ASP A 223 -6.54 8.31 15.61
N GLY A 224 -6.72 9.63 15.37
CA GLY A 224 -5.78 10.68 15.77
C GLY A 224 -4.51 10.74 14.92
N VAL A 225 -4.46 10.05 13.76
CA VAL A 225 -3.34 10.14 12.81
C VAL A 225 -3.66 11.26 11.81
N THR A 226 -3.19 12.48 12.11
CA THR A 226 -3.46 13.69 11.31
C THR A 226 -2.27 14.12 10.45
N ARG A 227 -1.06 13.65 10.76
CA ARG A 227 0.16 13.89 9.99
C ARG A 227 0.25 12.85 8.86
N VAL A 228 -0.42 13.13 7.73
CA VAL A 228 -0.55 12.18 6.61
C VAL A 228 0.01 12.81 5.33
N PHE A 229 1.04 12.19 4.78
CA PHE A 229 1.79 12.63 3.61
C PHE A 229 1.54 11.73 2.39
N GLY A 230 2.08 12.06 1.23
CA GLY A 230 1.92 11.29 0.00
C GLY A 230 0.52 11.35 -0.60
N GLY A 231 0.11 10.29 -1.31
CA GLY A 231 -1.16 10.26 -2.04
C GLY A 231 -1.14 11.08 -3.33
N THR A 232 0.03 11.20 -3.96
CA THR A 232 0.25 12.05 -5.14
C THR A 232 0.50 11.26 -6.42
N HIS A 233 0.61 9.93 -6.35
CA HIS A 233 0.90 9.07 -7.49
C HIS A 233 -0.32 8.22 -7.86
N CYS A 234 -0.77 8.34 -9.12
CA CYS A 234 -1.86 7.52 -9.65
C CYS A 234 -1.31 6.36 -10.50
N THR A 235 -1.50 5.13 -10.04
CA THR A 235 -1.03 3.92 -10.72
C THR A 235 -1.68 3.71 -12.09
N ALA A 236 -2.96 4.05 -12.24
CA ALA A 236 -3.68 3.88 -13.49
C ALA A 236 -3.33 4.93 -14.55
N THR A 237 -2.82 6.10 -14.16
CA THR A 237 -2.43 7.18 -15.09
C THR A 237 -0.98 7.08 -15.50
N ASP A 238 -0.09 6.77 -14.57
CA ASP A 238 1.35 6.69 -14.80
C ASP A 238 1.78 5.25 -15.11
N SER A 239 1.57 4.86 -16.36
CA SER A 239 1.87 3.52 -16.85
C SER A 239 3.37 3.25 -16.97
N ALA A 240 4.20 4.28 -17.08
CA ALA A 240 5.64 4.12 -17.17
C ALA A 240 6.23 3.61 -15.84
N ARG A 241 5.71 4.06 -14.69
CA ARG A 241 6.25 3.71 -13.38
C ARG A 241 5.46 2.65 -12.63
N PHE A 242 4.17 2.43 -12.96
CA PHE A 242 3.33 1.60 -12.10
C PHE A 242 2.54 0.53 -12.85
N TYR A 243 2.46 -0.64 -12.24
CA TYR A 243 1.44 -1.64 -12.54
C TYR A 243 0.07 -1.14 -12.09
N SER A 244 -0.98 -1.45 -12.89
CA SER A 244 -2.36 -1.11 -12.57
C SER A 244 -3.31 -2.22 -13.02
N TYR A 245 -4.03 -2.80 -12.08
CA TYR A 245 -5.03 -3.82 -12.38
C TYR A 245 -6.23 -3.22 -13.12
N ARG A 246 -6.63 -1.99 -12.79
CA ARG A 246 -7.72 -1.27 -13.46
C ARG A 246 -7.45 -1.01 -14.94
N ARG A 247 -6.21 -0.73 -15.29
CA ARG A 247 -5.79 -0.45 -16.65
C ARG A 247 -5.57 -1.74 -17.44
N ASP A 248 -4.84 -2.72 -16.85
CA ASP A 248 -4.22 -3.81 -17.59
C ASP A 248 -4.90 -5.17 -17.33
N ASN A 249 -5.69 -5.35 -16.27
CA ASN A 249 -6.27 -6.59 -15.74
C ASN A 249 -5.21 -7.63 -15.35
N VAL A 250 -4.41 -8.10 -16.30
CA VAL A 250 -3.24 -8.95 -16.03
C VAL A 250 -2.03 -8.05 -15.84
N THR A 251 -1.46 -8.04 -14.63
CA THR A 251 -0.40 -7.09 -14.29
C THR A 251 0.38 -7.54 -13.05
N GLY A 252 1.60 -7.00 -12.88
CA GLY A 252 2.44 -7.26 -11.72
C GLY A 252 1.95 -6.58 -10.43
N ARG A 253 2.74 -6.75 -9.38
CA ARG A 253 2.54 -6.05 -8.08
C ARG A 253 3.75 -5.22 -7.74
N LEU A 254 3.48 -4.00 -7.31
CA LEU A 254 4.41 -3.10 -6.64
C LEU A 254 4.50 -3.48 -5.16
N ALA A 255 5.53 -3.03 -4.46
CA ALA A 255 5.61 -3.12 -3.00
C ALA A 255 5.90 -1.77 -2.38
N SER A 256 5.27 -1.50 -1.24
CA SER A 256 5.63 -0.40 -0.33
C SER A 256 6.15 -1.01 0.97
N LEU A 257 7.30 -0.53 1.43
CA LEU A 257 8.07 -1.15 2.51
C LEU A 257 8.54 -0.09 3.51
N ILE A 258 8.61 -0.50 4.78
CA ILE A 258 9.12 0.34 5.87
C ILE A 258 9.82 -0.52 6.92
N TRP A 259 10.86 0.04 7.56
CA TRP A 259 11.66 -0.66 8.57
C TRP A 259 12.35 0.32 9.52
N ILE A 260 12.74 -0.17 10.68
CA ILE A 260 13.68 0.49 11.58
C ILE A 260 15.11 0.09 11.16
N LYS A 261 16.00 1.10 10.97
CA LYS A 261 17.41 0.87 10.61
C LYS A 261 18.21 0.29 11.77
#